data_cbca20c29357bfd18c6e64a522dc9194
#
_entry.id   cbca20c29357bfd18c6e64a522dc9194
#
_cell.length_a   1.000
_cell.length_b   1.000
_cell.length_c   1.000
_cell.angle_alpha   90.00
_cell.angle_beta   90.00
_cell.angle_gamma   90.00
#
_symmetry.space_group_name_H-M   'P 1'
#
loop_
_entity.id
_entity.type
_entity.pdbx_description
1 polymer ?
#
loop_
_entity_poly.entity_id
_entity_poly.type
_entity_poly.pdbx_seq_one_letter_code
_entity_poly.pdbx_strand_id
1 'polypeptide(L)'
;NAFFYTLDRETGEFLVGKPFAKQTWAESLDKSGRPLRVPNTSPSVEGTTVSPAIGGGSNWWSPSFSPRTDLLYVNAYDGETRFFIREDEYVAGERFTGGGGETPLPADSYYSAIRAISPQTGDIKWKYPIQPRATAGVLTTAGDLVFSGTPDGYFFALDGWTGEERFYVNLGARVHSAPMSYMVDGKQFIAIAAGSVLYTFALGPE
;
A
#
# COMPACT_ATOMS: atom_id res chain seq x y z
N ASN A 1 -0.74 -5.83 -8.85
CA ASN A 1 -0.51 -7.27 -9.06
C ASN A 1 -0.06 -8.02 -7.79
N ALA A 2 0.22 -7.32 -6.69
CA ALA A 2 0.69 -7.80 -5.39
C ALA A 2 2.11 -8.40 -5.37
N PHE A 3 2.89 -8.22 -6.41
CA PHE A 3 4.32 -8.50 -6.40
C PHE A 3 5.11 -7.21 -6.20
N PHE A 4 6.11 -7.28 -5.36
CA PHE A 4 7.18 -6.31 -5.22
C PHE A 4 8.28 -6.66 -6.23
N TYR A 5 8.89 -5.64 -6.85
CA TYR A 5 9.98 -5.79 -7.81
C TYR A 5 11.12 -4.85 -7.46
N THR A 6 12.34 -5.37 -7.51
CA THR A 6 13.56 -4.57 -7.58
C THR A 6 14.15 -4.74 -8.97
N LEU A 7 14.36 -3.63 -9.65
CA LEU A 7 14.97 -3.57 -10.96
C LEU A 7 16.26 -2.76 -10.89
N ASP A 8 17.24 -3.14 -11.71
CA ASP A 8 18.37 -2.27 -11.95
C ASP A 8 17.90 -0.98 -12.67
N ARG A 9 18.24 0.16 -12.11
CA ARG A 9 17.69 1.46 -12.59
C ARG A 9 18.31 1.92 -13.92
N GLU A 10 19.45 1.40 -14.31
CA GLU A 10 20.17 1.78 -15.54
C GLU A 10 19.77 0.87 -16.70
N THR A 11 19.64 -0.42 -16.43
CA THR A 11 19.39 -1.44 -17.45
C THR A 11 17.94 -1.93 -17.51
N GLY A 12 17.19 -1.76 -16.39
CA GLY A 12 15.87 -2.35 -16.21
C GLY A 12 15.91 -3.85 -15.91
N GLU A 13 17.09 -4.41 -15.64
CA GLU A 13 17.24 -5.84 -15.32
C GLU A 13 16.44 -6.19 -14.07
N PHE A 14 15.74 -7.32 -14.12
CA PHE A 14 15.00 -7.86 -12.98
C PHE A 14 15.97 -8.47 -11.98
N LEU A 15 15.98 -7.95 -10.76
CA LEU A 15 16.86 -8.39 -9.67
C LEU A 15 16.13 -9.24 -8.64
N VAL A 16 14.97 -8.76 -8.17
CA VAL A 16 14.18 -9.41 -7.12
C VAL A 16 12.71 -9.24 -7.40
N GLY A 17 11.92 -10.29 -7.12
CA GLY A 17 10.47 -10.21 -7.11
C GLY A 17 9.84 -11.20 -6.14
N LYS A 18 8.98 -10.70 -5.26
CA LYS A 18 8.22 -11.51 -4.29
C LYS A 18 6.82 -10.96 -4.07
N PRO A 19 5.84 -11.81 -3.74
CA PRO A 19 4.54 -11.33 -3.29
C PRO A 19 4.69 -10.50 -2.01
N PHE A 20 4.21 -9.25 -2.04
CA PHE A 20 4.14 -8.42 -0.85
C PHE A 20 2.72 -8.33 -0.27
N ALA A 21 1.71 -8.78 -1.02
CA ALA A 21 0.32 -8.93 -0.59
C ALA A 21 -0.24 -10.25 -1.12
N LYS A 22 -1.40 -10.68 -0.59
CA LYS A 22 -2.09 -11.89 -1.05
C LYS A 22 -2.34 -11.80 -2.55
N GLN A 23 -1.96 -12.84 -3.27
CA GLN A 23 -2.24 -13.00 -4.68
C GLN A 23 -2.54 -14.48 -4.99
N THR A 24 -3.41 -14.74 -5.95
CA THR A 24 -3.86 -16.10 -6.34
C THR A 24 -3.83 -16.32 -7.84
N TRP A 25 -3.41 -15.32 -8.62
CA TRP A 25 -3.45 -15.34 -10.08
C TRP A 25 -2.15 -15.79 -10.74
N ALA A 26 -1.06 -15.88 -9.96
CA ALA A 26 0.24 -16.35 -10.43
C ALA A 26 0.88 -17.30 -9.41
N GLU A 27 1.58 -18.33 -9.90
CA GLU A 27 2.32 -19.27 -9.04
C GLU A 27 3.62 -18.66 -8.55
N SER A 28 4.33 -17.97 -9.45
CA SER A 28 5.64 -17.37 -9.19
C SER A 28 6.00 -16.35 -10.28
N LEU A 29 7.19 -15.81 -10.20
CA LEU A 29 7.83 -15.06 -11.29
C LEU A 29 8.92 -15.93 -11.96
N ASP A 30 9.04 -15.82 -13.26
CA ASP A 30 10.16 -16.45 -13.99
C ASP A 30 11.47 -15.64 -13.78
N LYS A 31 12.56 -16.10 -14.41
CA LYS A 31 13.89 -15.45 -14.30
C LYS A 31 13.94 -14.01 -14.85
N SER A 32 12.97 -13.62 -15.66
CA SER A 32 12.83 -12.25 -16.19
C SER A 32 11.85 -11.39 -15.42
N GLY A 33 11.28 -11.90 -14.30
CA GLY A 33 10.28 -11.22 -13.48
C GLY A 33 8.87 -11.30 -14.05
N ARG A 34 8.61 -12.13 -15.07
CA ARG A 34 7.26 -12.31 -15.61
C ARG A 34 6.46 -13.30 -14.77
N PRO A 35 5.20 -12.96 -14.43
CA PRO A 35 4.35 -13.88 -13.67
C PRO A 35 3.98 -15.14 -14.47
N LEU A 36 4.16 -16.29 -13.83
CA LEU A 36 3.66 -17.58 -14.32
C LEU A 36 2.20 -17.71 -13.83
N ARG A 37 1.27 -17.51 -14.74
CA ARG A 37 -0.16 -17.42 -14.42
C ARG A 37 -0.74 -18.77 -14.00
N VAL A 38 -1.54 -18.76 -12.94
CA VAL A 38 -2.41 -19.90 -12.60
C VAL A 38 -3.52 -20.01 -13.65
N PRO A 39 -3.83 -21.18 -14.17
CA PRO A 39 -4.95 -21.40 -15.10
C PRO A 39 -6.28 -20.92 -14.50
N ASN A 40 -7.20 -20.49 -15.34
CA ASN A 40 -8.57 -20.08 -14.98
C ASN A 40 -8.68 -18.92 -13.98
N THR A 41 -7.67 -18.03 -13.96
CA THR A 41 -7.68 -16.80 -13.14
C THR A 41 -8.02 -15.54 -13.94
N SER A 42 -8.39 -15.67 -15.20
CA SER A 42 -8.93 -14.56 -16.01
C SER A 42 -10.40 -14.29 -15.67
N PRO A 43 -10.86 -13.04 -15.82
CA PRO A 43 -12.28 -12.74 -15.72
C PRO A 43 -13.13 -13.64 -16.63
N SER A 44 -14.31 -14.06 -16.19
CA SER A 44 -15.27 -14.86 -16.94
C SER A 44 -16.67 -14.23 -16.88
N VAL A 45 -17.62 -14.71 -17.68
CA VAL A 45 -19.01 -14.23 -17.63
C VAL A 45 -19.63 -14.56 -16.26
N GLU A 46 -19.37 -15.76 -15.73
CA GLU A 46 -19.85 -16.20 -14.43
C GLU A 46 -19.11 -15.53 -13.28
N GLY A 47 -17.98 -14.89 -13.57
CA GLY A 47 -17.11 -14.26 -12.58
C GLY A 47 -16.05 -15.19 -12.00
N THR A 48 -14.83 -14.68 -11.89
CA THR A 48 -13.67 -15.40 -11.34
C THR A 48 -13.12 -14.62 -10.14
N THR A 49 -13.07 -15.27 -8.97
CA THR A 49 -12.54 -14.65 -7.75
C THR A 49 -11.03 -14.82 -7.68
N VAL A 50 -10.31 -13.70 -7.57
CA VAL A 50 -8.86 -13.67 -7.41
C VAL A 50 -8.42 -12.61 -6.41
N SER A 51 -7.24 -12.80 -5.83
CA SER A 51 -6.47 -11.77 -5.12
C SER A 51 -5.30 -11.31 -5.99
N PRO A 52 -4.88 -10.04 -5.91
CA PRO A 52 -5.45 -8.98 -5.08
C PRO A 52 -6.82 -8.52 -5.58
N ALA A 53 -7.53 -7.81 -4.71
CA ALA A 53 -8.79 -7.16 -5.05
C ALA A 53 -8.60 -6.11 -6.16
N ILE A 54 -9.71 -5.57 -6.70
CA ILE A 54 -9.70 -4.57 -7.77
C ILE A 54 -8.84 -3.32 -7.48
N GLY A 55 -8.65 -2.99 -6.22
CA GLY A 55 -7.74 -1.91 -5.79
C GLY A 55 -6.26 -2.29 -5.76
N GLY A 56 -5.89 -3.53 -6.09
CA GLY A 56 -4.51 -4.03 -6.02
C GLY A 56 -4.10 -4.50 -4.61
N GLY A 57 -2.83 -4.82 -4.40
CA GLY A 57 -2.24 -5.10 -3.08
C GLY A 57 -1.77 -3.82 -2.38
N SER A 58 -1.61 -2.73 -3.12
CA SER A 58 -1.43 -1.35 -2.72
C SER A 58 -2.01 -0.47 -3.82
N ASN A 59 -2.15 0.84 -3.58
CA ASN A 59 -2.71 1.75 -4.55
C ASN A 59 -1.85 3.03 -4.64
N TRP A 60 -2.44 4.18 -4.97
CA TRP A 60 -1.75 5.46 -5.19
C TRP A 60 -1.11 6.08 -3.94
N TRP A 61 -1.42 5.56 -2.74
CA TRP A 61 -0.79 6.06 -1.51
C TRP A 61 0.72 5.81 -1.55
N SER A 62 1.49 6.87 -1.36
CA SER A 62 2.94 6.83 -1.52
C SER A 62 3.60 5.86 -0.53
N PRO A 63 4.44 4.94 -1.00
CA PRO A 63 5.40 4.25 -0.15
C PRO A 63 6.56 5.19 0.20
N SER A 64 7.41 4.76 1.13
CA SER A 64 8.62 5.47 1.49
C SER A 64 9.79 4.51 1.69
N PHE A 65 10.99 4.89 1.25
CA PHE A 65 12.21 4.12 1.45
C PHE A 65 13.14 4.86 2.42
N SER A 66 13.71 4.15 3.37
CA SER A 66 14.75 4.68 4.26
C SER A 66 16.10 4.06 3.92
N PRO A 67 17.08 4.86 3.50
CA PRO A 67 18.44 4.36 3.26
C PRO A 67 19.19 3.97 4.54
N ARG A 68 18.67 4.34 5.72
CA ARG A 68 19.25 3.98 7.01
C ARG A 68 18.89 2.55 7.43
N THR A 69 17.62 2.20 7.27
CA THR A 69 17.11 0.84 7.56
C THR A 69 17.25 -0.10 6.38
N ASP A 70 17.46 0.47 5.18
CA ASP A 70 17.46 -0.24 3.90
C ASP A 70 16.14 -1.01 3.65
N LEU A 71 15.00 -0.38 4.07
CA LEU A 71 13.67 -0.93 3.95
C LEU A 71 12.73 0.02 3.19
N LEU A 72 11.89 -0.57 2.36
CA LEU A 72 10.72 0.07 1.77
C LEU A 72 9.50 -0.17 2.65
N TYR A 73 8.77 0.89 2.96
CA TYR A 73 7.54 0.83 3.74
C TYR A 73 6.35 1.14 2.85
N VAL A 74 5.37 0.27 2.85
CA VAL A 74 4.19 0.41 1.99
C VAL A 74 2.92 0.02 2.74
N ASN A 75 1.87 0.82 2.60
CA ASN A 75 0.53 0.40 2.97
C ASN A 75 0.04 -0.65 1.98
N ALA A 76 -0.22 -1.85 2.47
CA ALA A 76 -0.67 -2.98 1.69
C ALA A 76 -1.89 -3.63 2.32
N TYR A 77 -2.70 -4.27 1.49
CA TYR A 77 -3.86 -5.02 1.97
C TYR A 77 -4.08 -6.31 1.17
N ASP A 78 -4.59 -7.29 1.89
CA ASP A 78 -4.99 -8.57 1.34
C ASP A 78 -6.50 -8.56 1.14
N GLY A 79 -6.93 -8.67 -0.10
CA GLY A 79 -8.33 -8.67 -0.47
C GLY A 79 -8.55 -9.44 -1.76
N GLU A 80 -9.78 -9.72 -2.06
CA GLU A 80 -10.18 -10.43 -3.28
C GLU A 80 -11.35 -9.73 -3.96
N THR A 81 -11.48 -9.96 -5.26
CA THR A 81 -12.59 -9.49 -6.09
C THR A 81 -13.02 -10.60 -7.04
N ARG A 82 -14.31 -10.77 -7.20
CA ARG A 82 -14.89 -11.58 -8.26
C ARG A 82 -14.99 -10.71 -9.51
N PHE A 83 -14.11 -10.94 -10.47
CA PHE A 83 -14.07 -10.22 -11.74
C PHE A 83 -14.93 -10.92 -12.78
N PHE A 84 -15.73 -10.14 -13.53
CA PHE A 84 -16.57 -10.65 -14.60
C PHE A 84 -16.45 -9.80 -15.85
N ILE A 85 -16.68 -10.41 -17.00
CA ILE A 85 -16.83 -9.74 -18.29
C ILE A 85 -18.31 -9.60 -18.64
N ARG A 86 -18.63 -8.52 -19.37
CA ARG A 86 -19.96 -8.29 -19.97
C ARG A 86 -19.77 -8.09 -21.46
N GLU A 87 -20.71 -8.60 -22.22
CA GLU A 87 -20.86 -8.28 -23.64
C GLU A 87 -21.70 -7.00 -23.74
N ASP A 88 -21.07 -5.86 -23.52
CA ASP A 88 -21.71 -4.55 -23.63
C ASP A 88 -21.43 -3.97 -25.02
N GLU A 89 -22.44 -3.37 -25.64
CA GLU A 89 -22.24 -2.58 -26.85
C GLU A 89 -21.61 -1.23 -26.52
N TYR A 90 -20.58 -0.84 -27.26
CA TYR A 90 -19.96 0.47 -27.10
C TYR A 90 -20.87 1.57 -27.62
N VAL A 91 -21.25 2.52 -26.76
CA VAL A 91 -21.98 3.73 -27.09
C VAL A 91 -21.10 4.95 -26.80
N ALA A 92 -20.86 5.77 -27.83
CA ALA A 92 -20.03 6.95 -27.69
C ALA A 92 -20.60 7.95 -26.66
N GLY A 93 -19.75 8.37 -25.70
CA GLY A 93 -20.17 9.26 -24.60
C GLY A 93 -20.70 8.55 -23.36
N GLU A 94 -20.92 7.27 -23.39
CA GLU A 94 -21.31 6.45 -22.25
C GLU A 94 -20.08 5.72 -21.64
N ARG A 95 -20.20 5.34 -20.36
CA ARG A 95 -19.16 4.58 -19.69
C ARG A 95 -19.13 3.14 -20.22
N PHE A 96 -18.03 2.76 -20.84
CA PHE A 96 -17.77 1.41 -21.32
C PHE A 96 -16.62 0.78 -20.54
N THR A 97 -16.87 -0.35 -19.85
CA THR A 97 -15.86 -1.08 -19.08
C THR A 97 -15.68 -2.53 -19.54
N GLY A 98 -16.61 -3.07 -20.32
CA GLY A 98 -16.58 -4.47 -20.77
C GLY A 98 -16.66 -5.49 -19.63
N GLY A 99 -17.01 -5.05 -18.43
CA GLY A 99 -17.07 -5.91 -17.26
C GLY A 99 -17.01 -5.14 -15.95
N GLY A 100 -16.71 -5.84 -14.87
CA GLY A 100 -16.64 -5.26 -13.54
C GLY A 100 -16.01 -6.18 -12.52
N GLY A 101 -16.07 -5.74 -11.27
CA GLY A 101 -15.63 -6.51 -10.11
C GLY A 101 -16.58 -6.33 -8.94
N GLU A 102 -16.93 -7.43 -8.30
CA GLU A 102 -17.69 -7.47 -7.06
C GLU A 102 -16.75 -7.88 -5.93
N THR A 103 -16.80 -7.16 -4.83
CA THR A 103 -16.06 -7.52 -3.64
C THR A 103 -16.94 -8.44 -2.80
N PRO A 104 -16.60 -9.74 -2.69
CA PRO A 104 -17.46 -10.72 -2.03
C PRO A 104 -17.46 -10.59 -0.50
N LEU A 105 -16.55 -9.80 0.04
CA LEU A 105 -16.38 -9.64 1.48
C LEU A 105 -16.72 -8.21 1.92
N PRO A 106 -17.25 -8.03 3.15
CA PRO A 106 -17.34 -6.71 3.76
C PRO A 106 -16.00 -5.97 3.73
N ALA A 107 -16.03 -4.65 3.60
CA ALA A 107 -14.82 -3.84 3.48
C ALA A 107 -13.87 -3.94 4.69
N ASP A 108 -14.38 -4.31 5.85
CA ASP A 108 -13.65 -4.53 7.10
C ASP A 108 -12.99 -5.91 7.22
N SER A 109 -13.29 -6.84 6.31
CA SER A 109 -12.66 -8.16 6.28
C SER A 109 -11.30 -8.20 5.57
N TYR A 110 -10.85 -7.08 5.01
CA TYR A 110 -9.51 -6.96 4.45
C TYR A 110 -8.46 -6.86 5.54
N TYR A 111 -7.47 -7.76 5.51
CA TYR A 111 -6.27 -7.56 6.31
C TYR A 111 -5.42 -6.47 5.68
N SER A 112 -5.14 -5.43 6.43
CA SER A 112 -4.34 -4.28 6.01
C SER A 112 -3.19 -4.05 6.98
N ALA A 113 -2.04 -3.65 6.46
CA ALA A 113 -0.85 -3.36 7.27
C ALA A 113 0.13 -2.44 6.53
N ILE A 114 0.93 -1.68 7.27
CA ILE A 114 2.22 -1.25 6.77
C ILE A 114 3.13 -2.48 6.73
N ARG A 115 3.80 -2.69 5.60
CA ARG A 115 4.79 -3.75 5.42
C ARG A 115 6.15 -3.14 5.16
N ALA A 116 7.15 -3.53 5.94
CA ALA A 116 8.54 -3.17 5.71
C ALA A 116 9.21 -4.27 4.89
N ILE A 117 9.67 -3.92 3.71
CA ILE A 117 10.17 -4.87 2.70
C ILE A 117 11.65 -4.57 2.44
N SER A 118 12.49 -5.60 2.49
CA SER A 118 13.88 -5.50 2.04
C SER A 118 13.94 -5.47 0.51
N PRO A 119 14.45 -4.42 -0.12
CA PRO A 119 14.61 -4.36 -1.57
C PRO A 119 15.59 -5.40 -2.13
N GLN A 120 16.56 -5.86 -1.31
CA GLN A 120 17.56 -6.82 -1.72
C GLN A 120 17.02 -8.25 -1.79
N THR A 121 16.02 -8.57 -0.97
CA THR A 121 15.51 -9.95 -0.88
C THR A 121 14.02 -10.08 -1.16
N GLY A 122 13.27 -8.96 -1.15
CA GLY A 122 11.82 -8.94 -1.24
C GLY A 122 11.11 -9.45 0.02
N ASP A 123 11.86 -9.74 1.09
CA ASP A 123 11.29 -10.26 2.33
C ASP A 123 10.61 -9.16 3.13
N ILE A 124 9.46 -9.48 3.70
CA ILE A 124 8.79 -8.62 4.66
C ILE A 124 9.46 -8.83 6.03
N LYS A 125 10.08 -7.77 6.55
CA LYS A 125 10.78 -7.80 7.85
C LYS A 125 9.84 -7.67 9.01
N TRP A 126 8.83 -6.79 8.90
CA TRP A 126 7.77 -6.63 9.88
C TRP A 126 6.48 -6.13 9.23
N LYS A 127 5.38 -6.25 9.97
CA LYS A 127 4.05 -5.75 9.59
C LYS A 127 3.42 -5.03 10.79
N TYR A 128 2.85 -3.86 10.55
CA TYR A 128 2.03 -3.15 11.52
C TYR A 128 0.57 -3.17 11.03
N PRO A 129 -0.32 -3.92 11.70
CA PRO A 129 -1.72 -4.06 11.29
C PRO A 129 -2.48 -2.73 11.36
N ILE A 130 -3.34 -2.48 10.39
CA ILE A 130 -4.23 -1.31 10.33
C ILE A 130 -5.65 -1.79 10.05
N GLN A 131 -6.57 -1.41 10.92
CA GLN A 131 -8.01 -1.63 10.75
C GLN A 131 -8.74 -0.30 10.97
N PRO A 132 -9.76 0.02 10.16
CA PRO A 132 -10.13 -0.59 8.89
C PRO A 132 -9.04 -0.37 7.82
N ARG A 133 -9.27 -0.86 6.60
CA ARG A 133 -8.30 -0.84 5.49
C ARG A 133 -7.51 0.48 5.38
N ALA A 134 -6.18 0.37 5.40
CA ALA A 134 -5.26 1.51 5.26
C ALA A 134 -5.50 2.31 3.98
N THR A 135 -5.51 3.62 4.10
CA THR A 135 -5.77 4.57 2.99
C THR A 135 -4.88 5.81 3.04
N ALA A 136 -3.76 5.75 3.76
CA ALA A 136 -2.82 6.86 3.88
C ALA A 136 -1.46 6.51 3.27
N GLY A 137 -0.70 7.51 2.86
CA GLY A 137 0.69 7.32 2.45
C GLY A 137 1.61 7.13 3.65
N VAL A 138 2.85 6.79 3.37
CA VAL A 138 3.91 6.56 4.37
C VAL A 138 5.01 7.61 4.18
N LEU A 139 5.55 8.11 5.27
CA LEU A 139 6.73 8.97 5.31
C LEU A 139 7.78 8.35 6.23
N THR A 140 9.03 8.32 5.79
CA THR A 140 10.18 8.00 6.64
C THR A 140 11.04 9.23 6.90
N THR A 141 11.70 9.26 8.05
CA THR A 141 12.63 10.34 8.42
C THR A 141 14.00 9.80 8.78
N ALA A 142 15.01 10.69 8.82
CA ALA A 142 16.37 10.34 9.26
C ALA A 142 16.47 9.97 10.74
N GLY A 143 15.42 10.21 11.52
CA GLY A 143 15.31 9.73 12.91
C GLY A 143 14.75 8.30 13.03
N ASP A 144 14.78 7.52 11.96
CA ASP A 144 14.31 6.13 11.88
C ASP A 144 12.82 5.96 12.24
N LEU A 145 12.00 6.99 12.00
CA LEU A 145 10.56 6.94 12.21
C LEU A 145 9.80 6.75 10.89
N VAL A 146 8.72 5.98 10.97
CA VAL A 146 7.78 5.72 9.88
C VAL A 146 6.41 6.27 10.27
N PHE A 147 5.98 7.33 9.58
CA PHE A 147 4.69 7.99 9.84
C PHE A 147 3.63 7.54 8.84
N SER A 148 2.41 7.36 9.33
CA SER A 148 1.21 7.13 8.51
C SER A 148 -0.04 7.44 9.32
N GLY A 149 -1.22 7.13 8.75
CA GLY A 149 -2.48 7.30 9.44
C GLY A 149 -3.54 6.31 9.03
N THR A 150 -4.69 6.37 9.71
CA THR A 150 -5.78 5.43 9.54
C THR A 150 -7.09 6.10 9.10
N PRO A 151 -8.02 5.38 8.48
CA PRO A 151 -9.31 5.94 8.08
C PRO A 151 -10.22 6.35 9.24
N ASP A 152 -10.00 5.83 10.44
CA ASP A 152 -10.71 6.17 11.67
C ASP A 152 -10.07 7.35 12.44
N GLY A 153 -9.06 7.98 11.81
CA GLY A 153 -8.56 9.29 12.25
C GLY A 153 -7.30 9.26 13.09
N TYR A 154 -6.63 8.12 13.21
CA TYR A 154 -5.37 8.08 13.94
C TYR A 154 -4.19 8.45 13.04
N PHE A 155 -3.27 9.23 13.60
CA PHE A 155 -1.95 9.50 13.08
C PHE A 155 -0.92 8.90 14.03
N PHE A 156 0.10 8.23 13.50
CA PHE A 156 1.06 7.50 14.29
C PHE A 156 2.47 7.53 13.72
N ALA A 157 3.45 7.23 14.56
CA ALA A 157 4.83 6.97 14.18
C ALA A 157 5.28 5.61 14.72
N LEU A 158 5.96 4.86 13.86
CA LEU A 158 6.56 3.57 14.19
C LEU A 158 8.07 3.67 14.15
N ASP A 159 8.74 2.82 14.91
CA ASP A 159 10.15 2.54 14.75
C ASP A 159 10.40 1.86 13.39
N GLY A 160 11.32 2.39 12.59
CA GLY A 160 11.60 1.88 11.25
C GLY A 160 12.20 0.48 11.23
N TRP A 161 12.95 0.11 12.26
CA TRP A 161 13.62 -1.19 12.35
C TRP A 161 12.68 -2.29 12.81
N THR A 162 11.81 -1.99 13.77
CA THR A 162 11.00 -3.01 14.48
C THR A 162 9.51 -2.96 14.16
N GLY A 163 8.99 -1.81 13.69
CA GLY A 163 7.57 -1.58 13.54
C GLY A 163 6.82 -1.30 14.84
N GLU A 164 7.54 -1.14 15.97
CA GLU A 164 6.94 -0.76 17.24
C GLU A 164 6.39 0.65 17.22
N GLU A 165 5.23 0.85 17.83
CA GLU A 165 4.59 2.15 17.95
C GLU A 165 5.39 3.07 18.89
N ARG A 166 5.71 4.28 18.41
CA ARG A 166 6.44 5.32 19.15
C ARG A 166 5.55 6.52 19.48
N PHE A 167 4.55 6.76 18.66
CA PHE A 167 3.62 7.87 18.82
C PHE A 167 2.27 7.52 18.22
N TYR A 168 1.20 7.98 18.85
CA TYR A 168 -0.17 7.70 18.41
C TYR A 168 -1.11 8.80 18.91
N VAL A 169 -1.93 9.37 18.01
CA VAL A 169 -2.90 10.40 18.35
C VAL A 169 -4.12 10.33 17.45
N ASN A 170 -5.31 10.52 18.01
CA ASN A 170 -6.53 10.65 17.23
C ASN A 170 -6.74 12.11 16.81
N LEU A 171 -6.89 12.36 15.51
CA LEU A 171 -7.12 13.68 14.92
C LEU A 171 -8.61 14.00 14.73
N GLY A 172 -9.49 13.08 15.09
CA GLY A 172 -10.95 13.27 15.03
C GLY A 172 -11.54 13.18 13.62
N ALA A 173 -10.74 12.94 12.58
CA ALA A 173 -11.21 12.83 11.21
C ALA A 173 -10.31 11.92 10.39
N ARG A 174 -10.87 11.29 9.36
CA ARG A 174 -10.18 10.35 8.46
C ARG A 174 -8.86 10.90 7.94
N VAL A 175 -7.78 10.12 8.09
CA VAL A 175 -6.50 10.35 7.42
C VAL A 175 -6.50 9.63 6.08
N HIS A 176 -6.36 10.40 5.00
CA HIS A 176 -6.33 9.87 3.62
C HIS A 176 -5.18 10.46 2.80
N SER A 177 -4.40 11.33 3.38
CA SER A 177 -3.23 11.97 2.80
C SER A 177 -1.96 11.21 3.16
N ALA A 178 -0.85 11.53 2.49
CA ALA A 178 0.47 11.18 2.95
C ALA A 178 0.99 12.24 3.93
N PRO A 179 1.70 11.85 5.01
CA PRO A 179 2.46 12.80 5.80
C PRO A 179 3.58 13.43 4.99
N MET A 180 3.97 14.65 5.32
CA MET A 180 5.13 15.31 4.75
C MET A 180 6.01 15.93 5.84
N SER A 181 7.32 16.02 5.60
CA SER A 181 8.27 16.70 6.47
C SER A 181 8.76 17.99 5.83
N TYR A 182 8.92 19.02 6.64
CA TYR A 182 9.48 20.30 6.23
C TYR A 182 10.22 20.97 7.38
N MET A 183 10.99 22.01 7.07
CA MET A 183 11.78 22.77 8.05
C MET A 183 11.40 24.24 8.04
N VAL A 184 11.32 24.84 9.23
CA VAL A 184 11.19 26.30 9.41
C VAL A 184 12.16 26.69 10.54
N ASP A 185 13.03 27.64 10.26
CA ASP A 185 14.02 28.19 11.20
C ASP A 185 14.84 27.11 11.94
N GLY A 186 15.25 26.07 11.21
CA GLY A 186 16.03 24.95 11.74
C GLY A 186 15.22 23.93 12.53
N LYS A 187 13.93 24.10 12.71
CA LYS A 187 13.02 23.17 13.38
C LYS A 187 12.27 22.31 12.37
N GLN A 188 12.31 20.99 12.56
CA GLN A 188 11.58 20.04 11.73
C GLN A 188 10.12 19.93 12.16
N PHE A 189 9.25 19.85 11.16
CA PHE A 189 7.82 19.63 11.32
C PHE A 189 7.36 18.45 10.45
N ILE A 190 6.32 17.77 10.94
CA ILE A 190 5.57 16.78 10.18
C ILE A 190 4.15 17.30 10.00
N ALA A 191 3.68 17.43 8.76
CA ALA A 191 2.31 17.82 8.46
C ALA A 191 1.51 16.64 7.91
N ILE A 192 0.21 16.60 8.27
CA ILE A 192 -0.75 15.59 7.84
C ILE A 192 -2.15 16.19 7.75
N ALA A 193 -2.89 15.89 6.69
CA ALA A 193 -4.29 16.28 6.59
C ALA A 193 -5.20 15.16 7.13
N ALA A 194 -6.16 15.54 7.98
CA ALA A 194 -7.23 14.68 8.44
C ALA A 194 -8.58 15.38 8.23
N GLY A 195 -9.45 14.80 7.43
CA GLY A 195 -10.65 15.47 6.96
C GLY A 195 -10.31 16.77 6.22
N SER A 196 -10.84 17.88 6.71
CA SER A 196 -10.60 19.23 6.16
C SER A 196 -9.56 20.05 6.95
N VAL A 197 -8.85 19.42 7.90
CA VAL A 197 -7.88 20.09 8.77
C VAL A 197 -6.47 19.62 8.44
N LEU A 198 -5.53 20.58 8.37
CA LEU A 198 -4.10 20.32 8.29
C LEU A 198 -3.50 20.42 9.70
N TYR A 199 -2.94 19.32 10.17
CA TYR A 199 -2.24 19.25 11.45
C TYR A 199 -0.74 19.34 11.21
N THR A 200 -0.04 19.97 12.15
CA THR A 200 1.41 20.09 12.13
C THR A 200 1.97 19.69 13.49
N PHE A 201 2.95 18.82 13.47
CA PHE A 201 3.62 18.28 14.66
C PHE A 201 5.09 18.67 14.64
N ALA A 202 5.65 18.93 15.80
CA ALA A 202 7.09 19.11 16.01
C ALA A 202 7.46 18.55 17.38
N LEU A 203 8.73 18.21 17.54
CA LEU A 203 9.25 17.91 18.88
C LEU A 203 9.12 19.16 19.75
N GLY A 204 8.70 18.96 21.00
CA GLY A 204 8.67 20.01 22.01
C GLY A 204 10.06 20.54 22.31
N PRO A 205 10.20 21.65 23.05
CA PRO A 205 11.49 22.02 23.63
C PRO A 205 11.95 20.91 24.57
N GLU A 206 13.26 20.65 24.58
CA GLU A 206 13.91 19.77 25.54
C GLU A 206 13.79 20.31 26.96
#